data_2dfce151073dffad61388793b5e76ccc
#
_entry.id   2dfce151073dffad61388793b5e76ccc
#
_cell.length_a   1.000
_cell.length_b   1.000
_cell.length_c   1.000
_cell.angle_alpha   90.00
_cell.angle_beta   90.00
_cell.angle_gamma   90.00
#
_symmetry.space_group_name_H-M   'P 1'
#
loop_
_entity.id
_entity.type
_entity.pdbx_description
1 polymer ?
#
loop_
_entity_poly.entity_id
_entity_poly.type
_entity_poly.pdbx_seq_one_letter_code
_entity_poly.pdbx_strand_id
1 'polypeptide(L)'
;GLKDIAIFGGNDYTCFGFMKAALESGYKIPDDFIIAGYDNLSFCEIFTPELTSIATDFHELGKKSIRIIENMVAENSDSFGNISMIPVEIKIRNSTNSKN
;
A
#
# COMPACT_ATOMS: atom_id res chain seq x y z
N GLY A 1 -15.64 16.03 17.33
CA GLY A 1 -14.87 14.89 16.92
C GLY A 1 -13.96 15.19 15.74
N LEU A 2 -13.18 14.21 15.36
CA LEU A 2 -12.28 14.34 14.21
C LEU A 2 -13.04 14.17 12.91
N LYS A 3 -12.67 14.94 11.90
CA LYS A 3 -13.24 14.79 10.56
C LYS A 3 -12.35 15.45 9.51
N ASP A 4 -12.59 15.09 8.27
CA ASP A 4 -11.88 15.65 7.11
C ASP A 4 -10.36 15.43 7.21
N ILE A 5 -9.97 14.23 7.62
CA ILE A 5 -8.58 13.86 7.79
C ILE A 5 -8.21 12.78 6.79
N ALA A 6 -7.07 12.97 6.13
CA ALA A 6 -6.51 11.97 5.22
C ALA A 6 -5.36 11.24 5.90
N ILE A 7 -5.35 9.93 5.78
CA ILE A 7 -4.35 9.07 6.40
C ILE A 7 -3.71 8.20 5.32
N PHE A 8 -2.41 8.10 5.36
CA PHE A 8 -1.67 7.20 4.49
C PHE A 8 -0.84 6.26 5.36
N GLY A 9 -1.18 4.99 5.34
CA GLY A 9 -0.47 3.99 6.13
C GLY A 9 0.72 3.43 5.37
N GLY A 10 1.76 3.06 6.11
CA GLY A 10 2.96 2.48 5.52
C GLY A 10 2.75 1.10 4.91
N ASN A 11 1.70 0.40 5.33
CA ASN A 11 1.28 -0.86 4.76
C ASN A 11 -0.20 -1.08 5.05
N ASP A 12 -0.79 -2.07 4.38
CA ASP A 12 -2.23 -2.33 4.51
C ASP A 12 -2.62 -2.82 5.90
N TYR A 13 -1.78 -3.61 6.55
CA TYR A 13 -2.12 -4.13 7.89
C TYR A 13 -2.30 -3.02 8.90
N THR A 14 -1.43 -2.02 8.87
CA THR A 14 -1.55 -0.86 9.74
C THR A 14 -2.85 -0.12 9.47
N CYS A 15 -3.22 0.00 8.19
CA CYS A 15 -4.48 0.64 7.81
C CYS A 15 -5.68 -0.13 8.34
N PHE A 16 -5.67 -1.45 8.26
CA PHE A 16 -6.78 -2.27 8.78
C PHE A 16 -6.95 -2.06 10.28
N GLY A 17 -5.85 -2.00 11.03
CA GLY A 17 -5.92 -1.74 12.48
C GLY A 17 -6.51 -0.38 12.78
N PHE A 18 -6.07 0.64 12.05
CA PHE A 18 -6.63 1.98 12.22
C PHE A 18 -8.13 2.01 11.86
N MET A 19 -8.48 1.41 10.73
CA MET A 19 -9.88 1.40 10.28
C MET A 19 -10.78 0.72 11.30
N LYS A 20 -10.33 -0.41 11.84
CA LYS A 20 -11.10 -1.11 12.85
C LYS A 20 -11.33 -0.24 14.08
N ALA A 21 -10.28 0.37 14.59
CA ALA A 21 -10.40 1.24 15.76
C ALA A 21 -11.29 2.45 15.51
N ALA A 22 -11.14 3.07 14.34
CA ALA A 22 -11.95 4.24 13.98
C ALA A 22 -13.44 3.88 13.90
N LEU A 23 -13.76 2.77 13.23
CA LEU A 23 -15.14 2.33 13.09
C LEU A 23 -15.75 1.96 14.44
N GLU A 24 -14.99 1.30 15.29
CA GLU A 24 -15.44 0.95 16.64
C GLU A 24 -15.68 2.20 17.50
N SER A 25 -14.96 3.27 17.22
CA SER A 25 -15.13 4.54 17.92
C SER A 25 -16.24 5.41 17.35
N GLY A 26 -16.97 4.90 16.36
CA GLY A 26 -18.11 5.60 15.78
C GLY A 26 -17.77 6.51 14.61
N TYR A 27 -16.54 6.55 14.17
CA TYR A 27 -16.17 7.34 12.99
C TYR A 27 -16.56 6.61 11.72
N LYS A 28 -16.64 7.37 10.64
CA LYS A 28 -17.02 6.85 9.32
C LYS A 28 -15.88 7.01 8.33
N ILE A 29 -15.69 6.00 7.52
CA ILE A 29 -14.72 6.01 6.43
C ILE A 29 -15.50 5.72 5.15
N PRO A 30 -15.45 6.59 4.14
CA PRO A 30 -14.52 7.72 3.95
C PRO A 30 -15.01 9.09 4.46
N ASP A 31 -16.12 9.15 5.20
CA ASP A 31 -16.74 10.45 5.52
C ASP A 31 -15.90 11.28 6.49
N ASP A 32 -15.48 10.71 7.62
CA ASP A 32 -14.66 11.43 8.59
C ASP A 32 -13.19 11.32 8.27
N PHE A 33 -12.75 10.14 7.85
CA PHE A 33 -11.38 9.87 7.44
C PHE A 33 -11.37 9.26 6.05
N ILE A 34 -10.38 9.65 5.24
CA ILE A 34 -10.02 8.85 4.07
C ILE A 34 -8.68 8.18 4.38
N ILE A 35 -8.49 6.96 3.91
CA ILE A 35 -7.29 6.21 4.22
C ILE A 35 -6.83 5.40 3.03
N ALA A 36 -5.52 5.41 2.79
CA ALA A 36 -4.88 4.62 1.75
C ALA A 36 -3.72 3.84 2.34
N GLY A 37 -3.48 2.68 1.81
CA GLY A 37 -2.42 1.80 2.25
C GLY A 37 -1.38 1.53 1.17
N TYR A 38 -0.57 0.53 1.42
CA TYR A 38 0.51 0.11 0.53
C TYR A 38 0.64 -1.39 0.58
N ASP A 39 0.80 -2.04 -0.55
CA ASP A 39 1.01 -3.46 -0.83
C ASP A 39 -0.14 -4.10 -1.59
N ASN A 40 -1.35 -3.61 -1.48
CA ASN A 40 -2.52 -4.17 -2.15
C ASN A 40 -2.74 -5.64 -1.77
N LEU A 41 -2.76 -5.90 -0.47
CA LEU A 41 -3.05 -7.24 0.03
C LEU A 41 -4.49 -7.63 -0.32
N SER A 42 -4.74 -8.92 -0.41
CA SER A 42 -6.07 -9.41 -0.79
C SER A 42 -7.18 -8.96 0.17
N PHE A 43 -6.84 -8.70 1.42
CA PHE A 43 -7.81 -8.18 2.40
C PHE A 43 -8.36 -6.81 2.04
N CYS A 44 -7.69 -6.06 1.16
CA CYS A 44 -8.20 -4.76 0.73
C CYS A 44 -9.59 -4.85 0.13
N GLU A 45 -9.89 -5.93 -0.55
CA GLU A 45 -11.18 -6.14 -1.20
C GLU A 45 -12.21 -6.81 -0.31
N ILE A 46 -11.78 -7.34 0.83
CA ILE A 46 -12.65 -8.06 1.76
C ILE A 46 -13.10 -7.16 2.91
N PHE A 47 -12.24 -6.24 3.32
CA PHE A 47 -12.53 -5.33 4.42
C PHE A 47 -13.61 -4.33 4.00
N THR A 48 -14.42 -3.88 4.96
CA THR A 48 -15.45 -2.87 4.69
C THR A 48 -15.16 -1.62 5.51
N PRO A 49 -14.98 -0.44 4.87
CA PRO A 49 -14.94 -0.24 3.42
C PRO A 49 -13.67 -0.82 2.78
N GLU A 50 -13.74 -1.09 1.48
CA GLU A 50 -12.58 -1.62 0.76
C GLU A 50 -11.45 -0.60 0.76
N LEU A 51 -10.23 -1.07 0.98
CA LEU A 51 -9.08 -0.18 1.18
C LEU A 51 -8.40 0.18 -0.14
N THR A 52 -8.30 1.48 -0.41
CA THR A 52 -7.44 2.01 -1.46
C THR A 52 -5.99 1.68 -1.10
N SER A 53 -5.23 1.14 -2.03
CA SER A 53 -3.86 0.75 -1.76
C SER A 53 -2.99 0.85 -2.99
N ILE A 54 -1.70 1.01 -2.77
CA ILE A 54 -0.72 1.01 -3.85
C ILE A 54 -0.29 -0.42 -4.11
N ALA A 55 -0.50 -0.87 -5.33
CA ALA A 55 -0.19 -2.24 -5.72
C ALA A 55 1.26 -2.34 -6.20
N THR A 56 1.99 -3.25 -5.59
CA THR A 56 3.34 -3.60 -5.99
C THR A 56 3.31 -4.95 -6.68
N ASP A 57 3.96 -5.06 -7.82
CA ASP A 57 4.13 -6.34 -8.48
C ASP A 57 5.30 -7.07 -7.82
N PHE A 58 4.99 -7.89 -6.82
CA PHE A 58 6.01 -8.59 -6.04
C PHE A 58 6.82 -9.58 -6.87
N HIS A 59 6.18 -10.20 -7.86
CA HIS A 59 6.89 -11.12 -8.74
C HIS A 59 7.94 -10.40 -9.58
N GLU A 60 7.57 -9.26 -10.15
CA GLU A 60 8.50 -8.44 -10.93
C GLU A 60 9.61 -7.89 -10.06
N LEU A 61 9.29 -7.49 -8.84
CA LEU A 61 10.29 -7.04 -7.86
C LEU A 61 11.31 -8.14 -7.57
N GLY A 62 10.83 -9.36 -7.34
CA GLY A 62 11.69 -10.51 -7.10
C GLY A 62 12.57 -10.84 -8.29
N LYS A 63 12.00 -10.86 -9.49
CA LYS A 63 12.75 -11.13 -10.73
C LYS A 63 13.87 -10.12 -10.93
N LYS A 64 13.57 -8.85 -10.73
CA LYS A 64 14.56 -7.79 -10.91
C LYS A 64 15.67 -7.89 -9.88
N SER A 65 15.32 -8.24 -8.65
CA SER A 65 16.29 -8.43 -7.58
C SER A 65 17.28 -9.54 -7.91
N ILE A 66 16.78 -10.66 -8.42
CA ILE A 66 17.64 -11.79 -8.80
C ILE A 66 18.57 -11.38 -9.93
N ARG A 67 18.08 -10.67 -10.94
CA ARG A 67 18.92 -10.20 -12.05
C ARG A 67 20.03 -9.31 -11.57
N ILE A 68 19.74 -8.40 -10.66
CA ILE A 68 20.74 -7.49 -10.11
C ILE A 68 21.83 -8.29 -9.40
N ILE A 69 21.44 -9.26 -8.58
CA ILE A 69 22.40 -10.11 -7.86
C ILE A 69 23.26 -10.90 -8.82
N GLU A 70 22.65 -11.51 -9.84
CA GLU A 70 23.37 -12.27 -10.85
C GLU A 70 24.41 -11.40 -11.57
N ASN A 71 24.01 -10.18 -11.93
CA ASN A 71 24.92 -9.26 -12.61
C ASN A 71 26.08 -8.84 -11.71
N MET A 72 25.80 -8.58 -10.43
CA MET A 72 26.82 -8.20 -9.46
C MET A 72 27.86 -9.31 -9.29
N VAL A 73 27.40 -10.55 -9.24
CA VAL A 73 28.30 -11.71 -9.11
C VAL A 73 29.12 -11.90 -10.38
N ALA A 74 28.47 -11.83 -11.55
CA ALA A 74 29.13 -12.06 -12.84
C ALA A 74 30.19 -11.00 -13.12
N GLU A 75 29.95 -9.77 -12.73
CA GLU A 75 30.87 -8.65 -12.98
C GLU A 75 31.88 -8.48 -11.87
N ASN A 76 31.80 -9.27 -10.81
CA ASN A 76 32.61 -9.13 -9.61
C ASN A 76 32.62 -7.67 -9.14
N SER A 77 31.47 -7.09 -9.08
CA SER A 77 31.27 -5.66 -8.84
C SER A 77 30.77 -5.41 -7.43
N ASP A 78 31.39 -4.43 -6.77
CA ASP A 78 30.93 -3.92 -5.48
C ASP A 78 30.01 -2.72 -5.72
N SER A 79 29.00 -2.86 -6.53
CA SER A 79 28.17 -1.71 -6.85
C SER A 79 27.23 -1.38 -5.69
N PHE A 80 27.75 -0.60 -4.76
CA PHE A 80 26.92 0.05 -3.75
C PHE A 80 26.21 1.22 -4.40
N GLY A 81 24.96 1.43 -4.03
CA GLY A 81 24.21 2.58 -4.47
C GLY A 81 23.48 2.41 -5.78
N ASN A 82 23.32 1.19 -6.25
CA ASN A 82 22.43 0.93 -7.38
C ASN A 82 20.99 1.10 -6.94
N ILE A 83 20.27 1.97 -7.63
CA ILE A 83 18.84 2.15 -7.43
C ILE A 83 18.14 1.64 -8.68
N SER A 84 17.22 0.72 -8.48
CA SER A 84 16.39 0.23 -9.56
C SER A 84 14.94 0.35 -9.13
N MET A 85 14.10 0.92 -9.99
CA MET A 85 12.72 1.22 -9.65
C MET A 85 11.76 0.32 -10.41
N ILE A 86 10.72 -0.09 -9.71
CA ILE A 86 9.63 -0.83 -10.30
C ILE A 86 8.38 0.02 -10.17
N PRO A 87 7.65 0.25 -11.27
CA PRO A 87 6.45 1.07 -11.20
C PRO A 87 5.39 0.44 -10.30
N VAL A 88 4.64 1.27 -9.63
CA VAL A 88 3.51 0.85 -8.81
C VAL A 88 2.23 1.43 -9.39
N GLU A 89 1.11 0.92 -8.94
CA GLU A 89 -0.20 1.34 -9.44
C GLU A 89 -1.12 1.55 -8.24
N ILE A 90 -1.91 2.61 -8.26
CA ILE A 90 -2.87 2.83 -7.19
C ILE A 90 -4.19 2.14 -7.51
N LYS A 91 -4.71 1.38 -6.56
CA LYS A 91 -6.02 0.75 -6.66
C LYS A 91 -6.98 1.54 -5.80
N ILE A 92 -7.78 2.38 -6.43
CA ILE A 92 -8.71 3.27 -5.73
C ILE A 92 -9.96 2.48 -5.36
N ARG A 93 -10.32 2.53 -4.07
CA ARG A 93 -11.47 1.82 -3.53
C ARG A 93 -12.28 2.76 -2.64
N ASN A 94 -13.18 2.19 -1.87
CA ASN A 94 -14.15 2.97 -1.11
C ASN A 94 -13.53 3.81 0.01
N SER A 95 -12.40 3.41 0.56
CA SER A 95 -11.80 4.11 1.70
C SER A 95 -11.31 5.52 1.39
N THR A 96 -11.14 5.84 0.11
CA THR A 96 -10.77 7.19 -0.31
C THR A 96 -11.79 7.80 -1.26
N ASN A 97 -12.80 7.05 -1.66
CA ASN A 97 -13.75 7.49 -2.66
C ASN A 97 -15.12 7.67 -2.04
N SER A 98 -15.46 8.92 -1.78
CA SER A 98 -16.77 9.28 -1.28
C SER A 98 -17.79 8.99 -2.34
N LYS A 99 -18.53 7.93 -2.14
CA LYS A 99 -19.53 7.55 -3.10
C LYS A 99 -20.80 8.34 -2.94
N ASN A 100 -21.32 8.70 -3.96
CA ASN A 100 -22.62 9.30 -3.86
C ASN A 100 -23.56 8.82 -4.85
#